data_66f38a5cecccab907a019fd5a7bb471a
#
_entry.id   66f38a5cecccab907a019fd5a7bb471a
#
_cell.length_a   1.000
_cell.length_b   1.000
_cell.length_c   1.000
_cell.angle_alpha   90.00
_cell.angle_beta   90.00
_cell.angle_gamma   90.00
#
_symmetry.space_group_name_H-M   'P 1'
#
loop_
_entity.id
_entity.type
_entity.pdbx_description
1 polymer ?
#
loop_
_entity_poly.entity_id
_entity_poly.type
_entity_poly.pdbx_seq_one_letter_code
_entity_poly.pdbx_strand_id
1 'polypeptide(L)'
;HENRYYPTYMGERYLHYAEQIVACGDEWMQEYDDIAHRQRGRLNIAVPIMMGSTLIEPMLAPFHKRYPYVTLNIMEAVNFIAENSLETSSIDLTLYNIHEFPETMDYQILRSEEIVLVLHENHPLAAKAITRPGFRYPWLDLSLLKEENFILLYPDQNTGGISLDLFQEYNINPPVSLHTRNSSMSIHLAMDGVGAAFAPESYFHHENQYTGNRALCFSVGHKPALTTTIAAYRK
;
A
#
# COMPACT_ATOMS: atom_id res chain seq x y z
N HIS A 1 -17.40 -3.03 -76.05
CA HIS A 1 -18.40 -3.15 -74.97
C HIS A 1 -17.64 -3.46 -73.68
N GLU A 2 -17.51 -2.48 -72.79
CA GLU A 2 -17.02 -2.75 -71.42
C GLU A 2 -18.13 -3.49 -70.65
N ASN A 3 -17.85 -4.72 -70.28
CA ASN A 3 -18.74 -5.46 -69.39
C ASN A 3 -18.68 -4.77 -68.04
N ARG A 4 -19.66 -3.95 -67.68
CA ARG A 4 -19.83 -3.40 -66.34
C ARG A 4 -20.60 -4.44 -65.50
N TYR A 5 -19.96 -4.96 -64.48
CA TYR A 5 -20.58 -5.82 -63.44
C TYR A 5 -21.21 -4.94 -62.36
N TYR A 6 -22.44 -5.24 -62.01
CA TYR A 6 -23.12 -4.58 -60.89
C TYR A 6 -23.41 -5.63 -59.83
N PRO A 7 -23.24 -5.28 -58.56
CA PRO A 7 -23.58 -6.21 -57.48
C PRO A 7 -25.10 -6.49 -57.48
N THR A 8 -25.47 -7.66 -57.04
CA THR A 8 -26.88 -7.99 -56.74
C THR A 8 -27.28 -7.26 -55.45
N TYR A 9 -28.57 -7.16 -55.17
CA TYR A 9 -29.07 -6.60 -53.90
C TYR A 9 -28.36 -7.21 -52.67
N MET A 10 -28.17 -8.53 -52.63
CA MET A 10 -27.41 -9.21 -51.61
C MET A 10 -25.93 -8.79 -51.61
N GLY A 11 -25.33 -8.60 -52.77
CA GLY A 11 -23.97 -8.10 -52.93
C GLY A 11 -23.81 -6.67 -52.37
N GLU A 12 -24.78 -5.77 -52.66
CA GLU A 12 -24.78 -4.40 -52.10
C GLU A 12 -24.86 -4.43 -50.57
N ARG A 13 -25.74 -5.29 -50.03
CA ARG A 13 -25.84 -5.44 -48.55
C ARG A 13 -24.55 -5.99 -47.93
N TYR A 14 -23.94 -6.98 -48.59
CA TYR A 14 -22.66 -7.52 -48.16
C TYR A 14 -21.54 -6.44 -48.15
N LEU A 15 -21.42 -5.70 -49.23
CA LEU A 15 -20.42 -4.62 -49.35
C LEU A 15 -20.63 -3.57 -48.27
N HIS A 16 -21.86 -3.16 -48.02
CA HIS A 16 -22.17 -2.20 -46.94
C HIS A 16 -21.67 -2.66 -45.57
N TYR A 17 -21.89 -3.90 -45.20
CA TYR A 17 -21.41 -4.43 -43.90
C TYR A 17 -19.89 -4.68 -43.90
N ALA A 18 -19.33 -5.11 -45.05
CA ALA A 18 -17.89 -5.29 -45.17
C ALA A 18 -17.14 -3.97 -45.00
N GLU A 19 -17.65 -2.87 -45.61
CA GLU A 19 -17.09 -1.52 -45.41
C GLU A 19 -17.12 -1.06 -43.95
N GLN A 20 -18.21 -1.34 -43.24
CA GLN A 20 -18.30 -1.02 -41.80
C GLN A 20 -17.30 -1.80 -40.97
N ILE A 21 -17.07 -3.08 -41.29
CA ILE A 21 -16.10 -3.93 -40.57
C ILE A 21 -14.67 -3.40 -40.83
N VAL A 22 -14.35 -3.03 -42.09
CA VAL A 22 -13.04 -2.47 -42.43
C VAL A 22 -12.84 -1.14 -41.74
N ALA A 23 -13.82 -0.23 -41.77
CA ALA A 23 -13.74 1.06 -41.07
C ALA A 23 -13.53 0.90 -39.55
N CYS A 24 -14.25 -0.02 -38.91
CA CYS A 24 -14.05 -0.34 -37.49
C CYS A 24 -12.66 -0.91 -37.23
N GLY A 25 -12.11 -1.72 -38.14
CA GLY A 25 -10.74 -2.21 -38.06
C GLY A 25 -9.70 -1.11 -38.17
N ASP A 26 -9.88 -0.16 -39.09
CA ASP A 26 -8.99 0.99 -39.28
C ASP A 26 -9.03 1.92 -38.03
N GLU A 27 -10.21 2.21 -37.50
CA GLU A 27 -10.37 2.97 -36.26
C GLU A 27 -9.63 2.28 -35.07
N TRP A 28 -9.79 0.97 -34.94
CA TRP A 28 -9.07 0.18 -33.91
C TRP A 28 -7.55 0.26 -34.10
N MET A 29 -7.05 0.13 -35.32
CA MET A 29 -5.61 0.23 -35.57
C MET A 29 -5.04 1.61 -35.24
N GLN A 30 -5.79 2.69 -35.51
CA GLN A 30 -5.41 4.04 -35.11
C GLN A 30 -5.38 4.19 -33.59
N GLU A 31 -6.40 3.68 -32.90
CA GLU A 31 -6.45 3.70 -31.42
C GLU A 31 -5.31 2.88 -30.83
N TYR A 32 -5.03 1.69 -31.39
CA TYR A 32 -3.92 0.84 -30.99
C TYR A 32 -2.56 1.55 -31.15
N ASP A 33 -2.32 2.20 -32.29
CA ASP A 33 -1.10 2.95 -32.52
C ASP A 33 -0.96 4.14 -31.54
N ASP A 34 -2.04 4.83 -31.23
CA ASP A 34 -2.08 5.89 -30.24
C ASP A 34 -1.77 5.37 -28.82
N ILE A 35 -2.33 4.23 -28.45
CA ILE A 35 -2.05 3.57 -27.16
C ILE A 35 -0.58 3.13 -27.10
N ALA A 36 -0.10 2.43 -28.14
CA ALA A 36 1.24 1.86 -28.18
C ALA A 36 2.35 2.92 -28.23
N HIS A 37 2.18 3.98 -29.05
CA HIS A 37 3.22 4.98 -29.28
C HIS A 37 3.15 6.18 -28.32
N ARG A 38 1.96 6.53 -27.81
CA ARG A 38 1.78 7.65 -26.88
C ARG A 38 1.75 7.24 -25.41
N GLN A 39 2.03 5.97 -25.12
CA GLN A 39 1.97 5.44 -23.74
C GLN A 39 0.64 5.79 -23.04
N ARG A 40 -0.47 5.74 -23.80
CA ARG A 40 -1.80 5.89 -23.25
C ARG A 40 -2.23 4.60 -22.59
N GLY A 41 -2.91 4.71 -21.48
CA GLY A 41 -3.41 3.52 -20.81
C GLY A 41 -4.05 3.82 -19.48
N ARG A 42 -4.34 2.74 -18.79
CA ARG A 42 -4.91 2.75 -17.45
C ARG A 42 -4.11 1.77 -16.60
N LEU A 43 -3.78 2.19 -15.38
CA LEU A 43 -3.16 1.35 -14.37
C LEU A 43 -4.03 1.37 -13.11
N ASN A 44 -4.55 0.21 -12.72
CA ASN A 44 -5.38 0.03 -11.55
C ASN A 44 -4.51 -0.54 -10.42
N ILE A 45 -4.37 0.21 -9.34
CA ILE A 45 -3.48 -0.12 -8.23
C ILE A 45 -4.32 -0.27 -6.97
N ALA A 46 -4.17 -1.40 -6.26
CA ALA A 46 -4.73 -1.58 -4.93
C ALA A 46 -3.65 -1.33 -3.87
N VAL A 47 -4.00 -0.55 -2.83
CA VAL A 47 -3.06 -0.20 -1.76
C VAL A 47 -3.78 -0.12 -0.41
N PRO A 48 -3.11 -0.42 0.72
CA PRO A 48 -3.60 -0.01 2.03
C PRO A 48 -3.69 1.52 2.14
N ILE A 49 -4.70 2.03 2.85
CA ILE A 49 -5.00 3.46 2.97
C ILE A 49 -3.75 4.31 3.29
N MET A 50 -2.98 3.91 4.31
CA MET A 50 -1.77 4.66 4.69
C MET A 50 -0.66 4.62 3.63
N MET A 51 -0.62 3.60 2.77
CA MET A 51 0.32 3.58 1.64
C MET A 51 -0.11 4.54 0.52
N GLY A 52 -1.40 4.81 0.37
CA GLY A 52 -1.89 5.87 -0.50
C GLY A 52 -1.16 7.18 -0.21
N SER A 53 -1.19 7.62 1.05
CA SER A 53 -0.56 8.87 1.48
C SER A 53 0.97 8.80 1.58
N THR A 54 1.53 7.72 2.11
CA THR A 54 2.98 7.66 2.41
C THR A 54 3.85 7.23 1.23
N LEU A 55 3.30 6.53 0.26
CA LEU A 55 4.04 5.98 -0.87
C LEU A 55 3.52 6.47 -2.23
N ILE A 56 2.21 6.44 -2.47
CA ILE A 56 1.65 6.78 -3.78
C ILE A 56 1.64 8.30 -3.99
N GLU A 57 1.11 9.06 -3.05
CA GLU A 57 0.99 10.51 -3.18
C GLU A 57 2.30 11.21 -3.59
N PRO A 58 3.46 10.95 -2.97
CA PRO A 58 4.72 11.56 -3.37
C PRO A 58 5.20 11.17 -4.78
N MET A 59 4.73 10.03 -5.30
CA MET A 59 5.09 9.52 -6.62
C MET A 59 4.20 10.03 -7.75
N LEU A 60 3.01 10.56 -7.45
CA LEU A 60 2.02 10.95 -8.48
C LEU A 60 2.55 12.04 -9.42
N ALA A 61 3.15 13.10 -8.88
CA ALA A 61 3.63 14.21 -9.71
C ALA A 61 4.79 13.79 -10.65
N PRO A 62 5.83 13.08 -10.19
CA PRO A 62 6.86 12.53 -11.08
C PRO A 62 6.30 11.54 -12.11
N PHE A 63 5.37 10.68 -11.70
CA PHE A 63 4.74 9.71 -12.60
C PHE A 63 3.95 10.40 -13.71
N HIS A 64 3.07 11.34 -13.35
CA HIS A 64 2.27 12.08 -14.33
C HIS A 64 3.12 12.89 -15.30
N LYS A 65 4.25 13.47 -14.84
CA LYS A 65 5.20 14.15 -15.70
C LYS A 65 5.81 13.22 -16.76
N ARG A 66 6.08 11.96 -16.37
CA ARG A 66 6.70 10.97 -17.25
C ARG A 66 5.68 10.28 -18.16
N TYR A 67 4.47 10.05 -17.65
CA TYR A 67 3.39 9.32 -18.32
C TYR A 67 2.09 10.12 -18.31
N PRO A 68 2.02 11.26 -19.02
CA PRO A 68 0.92 12.22 -18.93
C PRO A 68 -0.41 11.67 -19.46
N TYR A 69 -0.38 10.59 -20.24
CA TYR A 69 -1.56 9.97 -20.86
C TYR A 69 -1.97 8.66 -20.18
N VAL A 70 -1.36 8.31 -19.05
CA VAL A 70 -1.76 7.14 -18.26
C VAL A 70 -2.68 7.58 -17.13
N THR A 71 -3.88 7.01 -17.10
CA THR A 71 -4.82 7.19 -15.98
C THR A 71 -4.49 6.23 -14.87
N LEU A 72 -4.28 6.74 -13.67
CA LEU A 72 -4.12 5.93 -12.45
C LEU A 72 -5.46 5.84 -11.73
N ASN A 73 -5.89 4.61 -11.45
CA ASN A 73 -7.01 4.32 -10.57
C ASN A 73 -6.45 3.70 -9.30
N ILE A 74 -6.57 4.40 -8.19
CA ILE A 74 -6.09 3.93 -6.88
C ILE A 74 -7.29 3.41 -6.10
N MET A 75 -7.23 2.14 -5.72
CA MET A 75 -8.20 1.51 -4.83
C MET A 75 -7.57 1.36 -3.45
N GLU A 76 -8.03 2.16 -2.52
CA GLU A 76 -7.61 2.06 -1.13
C GLU A 76 -8.45 1.03 -0.39
N ALA A 77 -7.80 0.06 0.25
CA ALA A 77 -8.45 -1.05 0.94
C ALA A 77 -7.64 -1.48 2.17
N VAL A 78 -8.21 -2.34 3.00
CA VAL A 78 -7.44 -3.02 4.05
C VAL A 78 -6.44 -3.99 3.42
N ASN A 79 -5.33 -4.25 4.09
CA ASN A 79 -4.20 -5.03 3.55
C ASN A 79 -4.64 -6.36 2.91
N PHE A 80 -5.50 -7.13 3.59
CA PHE A 80 -6.02 -8.41 3.09
C PHE A 80 -6.77 -8.27 1.74
N ILE A 81 -7.55 -7.21 1.54
CA ILE A 81 -8.26 -6.98 0.28
C ILE A 81 -7.28 -6.58 -0.82
N ALA A 82 -6.28 -5.75 -0.51
CA ALA A 82 -5.24 -5.38 -1.45
C ALA A 82 -4.45 -6.61 -1.91
N GLU A 83 -4.06 -7.47 -0.99
CA GLU A 83 -3.34 -8.72 -1.26
C GLU A 83 -4.11 -9.64 -2.23
N ASN A 84 -5.42 -9.82 -2.02
CA ASN A 84 -6.25 -10.70 -2.83
C ASN A 84 -6.85 -10.00 -4.08
N SER A 85 -6.63 -8.71 -4.26
CA SER A 85 -7.25 -7.93 -5.33
C SER A 85 -6.78 -8.32 -6.74
N LEU A 86 -5.58 -8.90 -6.87
CA LEU A 86 -5.04 -9.37 -8.15
C LEU A 86 -5.78 -10.59 -8.71
N GLU A 87 -6.51 -11.33 -7.89
CA GLU A 87 -7.36 -12.44 -8.36
C GLU A 87 -8.53 -11.92 -9.21
N THR A 88 -8.93 -10.68 -8.98
CA THR A 88 -9.91 -9.98 -9.82
C THR A 88 -9.19 -9.37 -11.01
N SER A 89 -9.70 -9.56 -12.23
CA SER A 89 -9.10 -9.01 -13.47
C SER A 89 -9.07 -7.49 -13.53
N SER A 90 -9.56 -6.78 -12.52
CA SER A 90 -9.66 -5.32 -12.48
C SER A 90 -8.45 -4.61 -11.88
N ILE A 91 -7.54 -5.32 -11.20
CA ILE A 91 -6.32 -4.76 -10.58
C ILE A 91 -5.09 -5.26 -11.34
N ASP A 92 -4.20 -4.34 -11.67
CA ASP A 92 -2.96 -4.62 -12.41
C ASP A 92 -1.77 -4.76 -11.46
N LEU A 93 -1.77 -3.99 -10.37
CA LEU A 93 -0.69 -3.91 -9.39
C LEU A 93 -1.28 -3.79 -7.98
N THR A 94 -0.72 -4.51 -7.02
CA THR A 94 -1.05 -4.30 -5.60
C THR A 94 0.21 -4.01 -4.78
N LEU A 95 0.09 -3.08 -3.84
CA LEU A 95 1.14 -2.76 -2.89
C LEU A 95 0.66 -3.16 -1.50
N TYR A 96 1.45 -3.91 -0.76
CA TYR A 96 1.09 -4.30 0.61
C TYR A 96 2.31 -4.74 1.42
N ASN A 97 2.13 -4.78 2.74
CA ASN A 97 3.13 -5.33 3.65
C ASN A 97 2.94 -6.83 3.78
N ILE A 98 4.01 -7.58 3.62
CA ILE A 98 3.99 -9.05 3.65
C ILE A 98 4.42 -9.62 5.00
N HIS A 99 3.83 -10.76 5.34
CA HIS A 99 4.35 -11.72 6.32
C HIS A 99 5.18 -12.81 5.62
N GLU A 100 4.65 -13.30 4.49
CA GLU A 100 5.27 -14.33 3.66
C GLU A 100 5.26 -13.90 2.20
N PHE A 101 6.25 -14.33 1.44
CA PHE A 101 6.35 -13.97 0.02
C PHE A 101 5.33 -14.76 -0.80
N PRO A 102 4.63 -14.11 -1.76
CA PRO A 102 3.64 -14.78 -2.58
C PRO A 102 4.29 -15.79 -3.54
N GLU A 103 3.74 -17.01 -3.62
CA GLU A 103 4.23 -18.06 -4.52
C GLU A 103 3.67 -17.94 -5.94
N THR A 104 2.47 -17.37 -6.08
CA THR A 104 1.69 -17.38 -7.33
C THR A 104 1.82 -16.10 -8.16
N MET A 105 2.47 -15.08 -7.64
CA MET A 105 2.60 -13.75 -8.26
C MET A 105 4.07 -13.39 -8.45
N ASP A 106 4.34 -12.52 -9.41
CA ASP A 106 5.61 -11.82 -9.47
C ASP A 106 5.58 -10.62 -8.54
N TYR A 107 6.72 -10.29 -7.96
CA TYR A 107 6.79 -9.15 -7.04
C TYR A 107 8.16 -8.47 -7.08
N GLN A 108 8.17 -7.22 -6.63
CA GLN A 108 9.39 -6.47 -6.34
C GLN A 108 9.33 -5.95 -4.91
N ILE A 109 10.43 -6.10 -4.19
CA ILE A 109 10.58 -5.49 -2.86
C ILE A 109 10.80 -3.99 -3.07
N LEU A 110 9.93 -3.18 -2.48
CA LEU A 110 10.02 -1.72 -2.55
C LEU A 110 10.85 -1.15 -1.40
N ARG A 111 10.57 -1.63 -0.17
CA ARG A 111 11.29 -1.24 1.04
C ARG A 111 11.11 -2.26 2.15
N SER A 112 12.06 -2.24 3.08
CA SER A 112 11.88 -2.82 4.42
C SER A 112 12.06 -1.70 5.44
N GLU A 113 11.15 -1.65 6.41
CA GLU A 113 11.14 -0.61 7.42
C GLU A 113 10.85 -1.19 8.80
N GLU A 114 11.18 -0.45 9.85
CA GLU A 114 10.98 -0.90 11.22
C GLU A 114 9.55 -0.60 11.69
N ILE A 115 8.94 -1.55 12.40
CA ILE A 115 7.76 -1.29 13.22
C ILE A 115 8.27 -0.69 14.53
N VAL A 116 7.91 0.56 14.75
CA VAL A 116 8.32 1.33 15.91
C VAL A 116 7.21 1.40 16.96
N LEU A 117 7.61 1.46 18.22
CA LEU A 117 6.73 1.82 19.33
C LEU A 117 6.53 3.35 19.33
N VAL A 118 5.30 3.79 19.41
CA VAL A 118 4.91 5.21 19.43
C VAL A 118 4.39 5.56 20.82
N LEU A 119 4.98 6.59 21.44
CA LEU A 119 4.57 7.14 22.73
C LEU A 119 4.36 8.65 22.61
N HIS A 120 3.49 9.19 23.46
CA HIS A 120 3.34 10.64 23.62
C HIS A 120 4.69 11.30 23.94
N GLU A 121 4.95 12.52 23.45
CA GLU A 121 6.23 13.22 23.62
C GLU A 121 6.69 13.38 25.08
N ASN A 122 5.75 13.50 26.02
CA ASN A 122 6.01 13.66 27.45
C ASN A 122 5.87 12.35 28.23
N HIS A 123 5.90 11.19 27.57
CA HIS A 123 5.75 9.90 28.25
C HIS A 123 6.96 9.63 29.16
N PRO A 124 6.77 9.29 30.45
CA PRO A 124 7.86 9.18 31.41
C PRO A 124 8.89 8.08 31.06
N LEU A 125 8.46 7.01 30.39
CA LEU A 125 9.35 5.94 29.95
C LEU A 125 10.28 6.34 28.80
N ALA A 126 10.00 7.42 28.09
CA ALA A 126 10.87 7.91 27.02
C ALA A 126 12.30 8.19 27.53
N ALA A 127 12.45 8.68 28.77
CA ALA A 127 13.73 8.92 29.41
C ALA A 127 14.56 7.66 29.69
N LYS A 128 13.96 6.47 29.61
CA LYS A 128 14.64 5.18 29.81
C LYS A 128 15.16 4.56 28.52
N ALA A 129 14.88 5.18 27.38
CA ALA A 129 15.38 4.71 26.09
C ALA A 129 16.90 4.90 26.01
N ILE A 130 17.58 3.96 25.37
CA ILE A 130 19.03 3.95 25.20
C ILE A 130 19.40 3.79 23.72
N THR A 131 20.57 4.25 23.35
CA THR A 131 21.14 3.90 22.03
C THR A 131 21.66 2.47 22.09
N ARG A 132 21.21 1.62 21.18
CA ARG A 132 21.62 0.21 21.07
C ARG A 132 22.13 -0.08 19.66
N PRO A 133 23.33 -0.66 19.50
CA PRO A 133 23.85 -1.03 18.17
C PRO A 133 22.86 -1.96 17.42
N GLY A 134 22.69 -1.70 16.12
CA GLY A 134 21.79 -2.49 15.26
C GLY A 134 20.34 -1.99 15.22
N PHE A 135 19.98 -0.98 16.02
CA PHE A 135 18.68 -0.34 16.01
C PHE A 135 18.77 1.08 15.44
N ARG A 136 17.75 1.48 14.72
CA ARG A 136 17.70 2.78 14.04
C ARG A 136 17.27 3.91 14.96
N TYR A 137 16.34 3.62 15.88
CA TYR A 137 15.79 4.56 16.85
C TYR A 137 16.32 4.26 18.25
N PRO A 138 16.17 5.19 19.22
CA PRO A 138 16.41 4.87 20.63
C PRO A 138 15.65 3.62 21.01
N TRP A 139 16.34 2.65 21.57
CA TRP A 139 15.72 1.38 21.96
C TRP A 139 15.10 1.49 23.34
N LEU A 140 13.86 1.03 23.49
CA LEU A 140 13.14 0.96 24.74
C LEU A 140 12.82 -0.49 25.08
N ASP A 141 13.10 -0.91 26.31
CA ASP A 141 12.75 -2.23 26.80
C ASP A 141 11.22 -2.36 26.92
N LEU A 142 10.63 -3.22 26.07
CA LEU A 142 9.20 -3.38 26.03
C LEU A 142 8.61 -3.93 27.34
N SER A 143 9.40 -4.63 28.16
CA SER A 143 8.98 -5.11 29.48
C SER A 143 8.59 -3.99 30.45
N LEU A 144 9.10 -2.77 30.23
CA LEU A 144 8.75 -1.60 31.05
C LEU A 144 7.30 -1.12 30.81
N LEU A 145 6.69 -1.55 29.69
CA LEU A 145 5.34 -1.14 29.30
C LEU A 145 4.27 -2.19 29.63
N LYS A 146 4.59 -3.19 30.45
CA LYS A 146 3.66 -4.28 30.78
C LYS A 146 2.36 -3.82 31.48
N GLU A 147 2.38 -2.65 32.16
CA GLU A 147 1.22 -2.03 32.83
C GLU A 147 0.65 -0.83 32.03
N GLU A 148 1.27 -0.46 30.90
CA GLU A 148 0.81 0.65 30.07
C GLU A 148 -0.34 0.22 29.18
N ASN A 149 -1.27 1.14 28.91
CA ASN A 149 -2.35 0.89 27.97
C ASN A 149 -1.85 0.90 26.52
N PHE A 150 -2.35 -0.02 25.72
CA PHE A 150 -2.05 -0.08 24.30
C PHE A 150 -3.28 0.17 23.42
N ILE A 151 -3.03 0.75 22.26
CA ILE A 151 -3.97 0.85 21.14
C ILE A 151 -3.40 -0.06 20.06
N LEU A 152 -4.07 -1.18 19.80
CA LEU A 152 -3.56 -2.23 18.92
C LEU A 152 -4.34 -2.29 17.61
N LEU A 153 -3.63 -2.62 16.55
CA LEU A 153 -4.26 -3.08 15.32
C LEU A 153 -4.70 -4.54 15.49
N TYR A 154 -5.68 -4.96 14.70
CA TYR A 154 -6.15 -6.35 14.73
C TYR A 154 -5.04 -7.33 14.29
N PRO A 155 -4.99 -8.55 14.85
CA PRO A 155 -3.91 -9.52 14.58
C PRO A 155 -3.76 -9.96 13.12
N ASP A 156 -4.82 -9.88 12.34
CA ASP A 156 -4.83 -10.17 10.91
C ASP A 156 -4.23 -9.03 10.05
N GLN A 157 -3.85 -7.91 10.68
CA GLN A 157 -3.06 -6.85 10.05
C GLN A 157 -1.58 -7.05 10.37
N ASN A 158 -0.71 -6.75 9.42
CA ASN A 158 0.75 -6.95 9.55
C ASN A 158 1.32 -6.37 10.86
N THR A 159 1.05 -5.09 11.15
CA THR A 159 1.52 -4.45 12.40
C THR A 159 0.90 -5.08 13.63
N GLY A 160 -0.37 -5.50 13.58
CA GLY A 160 -1.06 -6.16 14.69
C GLY A 160 -0.43 -7.51 15.02
N GLY A 161 -0.13 -8.34 14.01
CA GLY A 161 0.57 -9.61 14.18
C GLY A 161 1.95 -9.42 14.82
N ILE A 162 2.77 -8.50 14.26
CA ILE A 162 4.10 -8.18 14.79
C ILE A 162 4.02 -7.67 16.24
N SER A 163 2.99 -6.91 16.61
CA SER A 163 2.80 -6.44 17.99
C SER A 163 2.59 -7.60 18.95
N LEU A 164 1.81 -8.60 18.57
CA LEU A 164 1.59 -9.80 19.40
C LEU A 164 2.85 -10.65 19.53
N ASP A 165 3.61 -10.80 18.45
CA ASP A 165 4.89 -11.51 18.48
C ASP A 165 5.86 -10.84 19.44
N LEU A 166 5.94 -9.51 19.45
CA LEU A 166 6.74 -8.74 20.39
C LEU A 166 6.27 -8.94 21.84
N PHE A 167 4.97 -8.96 22.12
CA PHE A 167 4.46 -9.24 23.45
C PHE A 167 4.79 -10.67 23.93
N GLN A 168 4.71 -11.64 23.04
CA GLN A 168 5.11 -13.02 23.32
C GLN A 168 6.62 -13.11 23.59
N GLU A 169 7.46 -12.45 22.79
CA GLU A 169 8.91 -12.42 22.97
C GLU A 169 9.32 -11.91 24.35
N TYR A 170 8.59 -10.91 24.89
CA TYR A 170 8.83 -10.32 26.21
C TYR A 170 8.01 -10.96 27.33
N ASN A 171 7.16 -11.94 27.01
CA ASN A 171 6.24 -12.58 27.95
C ASN A 171 5.41 -11.56 28.73
N ILE A 172 4.85 -10.56 28.06
CA ILE A 172 3.98 -9.53 28.63
C ILE A 172 2.59 -9.60 28.03
N ASN A 173 1.59 -9.17 28.79
CA ASN A 173 0.21 -9.04 28.35
C ASN A 173 -0.35 -7.71 28.84
N PRO A 174 0.04 -6.59 28.23
CA PRO A 174 -0.36 -5.27 28.66
C PRO A 174 -1.86 -5.03 28.46
N PRO A 175 -2.48 -4.12 29.23
CA PRO A 175 -3.87 -3.75 29.01
C PRO A 175 -4.06 -3.09 27.64
N VAL A 176 -5.17 -3.40 26.98
CA VAL A 176 -5.52 -2.84 25.68
C VAL A 176 -6.76 -1.98 25.82
N SER A 177 -6.61 -0.67 25.55
CA SER A 177 -7.71 0.29 25.60
C SER A 177 -8.60 0.22 24.38
N LEU A 178 -8.04 -0.11 23.21
CA LEU A 178 -8.74 -0.10 21.95
C LEU A 178 -8.09 -1.04 20.93
N HIS A 179 -8.93 -1.75 20.17
CA HIS A 179 -8.52 -2.35 18.89
C HIS A 179 -9.12 -1.56 17.73
N THR A 180 -8.30 -1.28 16.72
CA THR A 180 -8.73 -0.57 15.50
C THR A 180 -8.11 -1.18 14.25
N ARG A 181 -8.70 -0.94 13.08
CA ARG A 181 -8.07 -1.24 11.77
C ARG A 181 -7.42 -0.02 11.13
N ASN A 182 -7.54 1.13 11.78
CA ASN A 182 -7.04 2.40 11.27
C ASN A 182 -5.70 2.75 11.93
N SER A 183 -4.60 2.60 11.19
CA SER A 183 -3.24 2.89 11.68
C SER A 183 -3.05 4.37 12.02
N SER A 184 -3.63 5.30 11.24
CA SER A 184 -3.58 6.74 11.55
C SER A 184 -4.24 7.04 12.89
N MET A 185 -5.43 6.47 13.13
CA MET A 185 -6.14 6.63 14.39
C MET A 185 -5.32 6.10 15.58
N SER A 186 -4.64 4.94 15.44
CA SER A 186 -3.84 4.38 16.53
C SER A 186 -2.66 5.29 16.88
N ILE A 187 -2.00 5.87 15.86
CA ILE A 187 -0.90 6.82 16.04
C ILE A 187 -1.39 8.11 16.72
N HIS A 188 -2.51 8.67 16.27
CA HIS A 188 -3.06 9.90 16.85
C HIS A 188 -3.47 9.71 18.32
N LEU A 189 -4.07 8.59 18.67
CA LEU A 189 -4.40 8.29 20.07
C LEU A 189 -3.15 8.14 20.94
N ALA A 190 -2.06 7.60 20.41
CA ALA A 190 -0.78 7.59 21.11
C ALA A 190 -0.18 9.00 21.26
N MET A 191 -0.31 9.85 20.25
CA MET A 191 0.06 11.27 20.31
C MET A 191 -0.74 12.05 21.35
N ASP A 192 -2.00 11.67 21.57
CA ASP A 192 -2.88 12.26 22.57
C ASP A 192 -2.69 11.66 23.98
N GLY A 193 -1.77 10.69 24.15
CA GLY A 193 -1.45 10.09 25.45
C GLY A 193 -2.50 9.10 25.95
N VAL A 194 -3.37 8.57 25.09
CA VAL A 194 -4.38 7.56 25.43
C VAL A 194 -3.74 6.21 25.71
N GLY A 195 -2.60 5.91 25.07
CA GLY A 195 -1.85 4.68 25.23
C GLY A 195 -0.66 4.60 24.27
N ALA A 196 0.09 3.51 24.33
CA ALA A 196 1.16 3.20 23.41
C ALA A 196 0.59 2.56 22.12
N ALA A 197 1.24 2.76 20.98
CA ALA A 197 0.86 2.13 19.71
C ALA A 197 2.09 1.61 18.96
N PHE A 198 1.86 0.70 18.01
CA PHE A 198 2.89 0.29 17.05
C PHE A 198 2.52 0.78 15.67
N ALA A 199 3.53 1.20 14.90
CA ALA A 199 3.36 1.64 13.53
C ALA A 199 4.61 1.38 12.69
N PRO A 200 4.49 1.19 11.36
CA PRO A 200 5.61 1.35 10.46
C PRO A 200 6.23 2.74 10.61
N GLU A 201 7.56 2.83 10.58
CA GLU A 201 8.26 4.11 10.77
C GLU A 201 7.80 5.18 9.77
N SER A 202 7.48 4.79 8.55
CA SER A 202 6.99 5.74 7.53
C SER A 202 5.63 6.32 7.87
N TYR A 203 4.72 5.52 8.46
CA TYR A 203 3.40 5.99 8.89
C TYR A 203 3.53 6.93 10.08
N PHE A 204 4.38 6.56 11.06
CA PHE A 204 4.68 7.43 12.19
C PHE A 204 5.22 8.79 11.73
N HIS A 205 6.23 8.81 10.87
CA HIS A 205 6.83 10.06 10.40
C HIS A 205 5.84 10.92 9.62
N HIS A 206 5.02 10.30 8.77
CA HIS A 206 3.97 11.00 8.04
C HIS A 206 3.01 11.70 9.00
N GLU A 207 2.40 10.99 9.93
CA GLU A 207 1.43 11.56 10.87
C GLU A 207 2.07 12.59 11.81
N ASN A 208 3.26 12.30 12.35
CA ASN A 208 3.95 13.17 13.30
C ASN A 208 4.33 14.52 12.68
N GLN A 209 4.71 14.54 11.40
CA GLN A 209 5.00 15.77 10.67
C GLN A 209 3.77 16.67 10.55
N TYR A 210 2.59 16.11 10.27
CA TYR A 210 1.36 16.88 10.11
C TYR A 210 0.78 17.36 11.43
N THR A 211 1.07 16.70 12.55
CA THR A 211 0.52 17.01 13.87
C THR A 211 1.46 17.83 14.76
N GLY A 212 2.63 18.24 14.26
CA GLY A 212 3.56 19.10 14.99
C GLY A 212 4.49 18.37 15.95
N ASN A 213 4.85 17.12 15.66
CA ASN A 213 5.82 16.30 16.42
C ASN A 213 5.40 16.05 17.89
N ARG A 214 4.17 15.59 18.09
CA ARG A 214 3.59 15.32 19.42
C ARG A 214 3.89 13.95 19.98
N ALA A 215 4.66 13.13 19.28
CA ALA A 215 5.03 11.80 19.72
C ALA A 215 6.50 11.47 19.45
N LEU A 216 7.00 10.49 20.17
CA LEU A 216 8.32 9.90 20.00
C LEU A 216 8.18 8.46 19.53
N CYS A 217 9.14 8.00 18.73
CA CYS A 217 9.21 6.62 18.31
C CYS A 217 10.47 5.92 18.87
N PHE A 218 10.32 4.64 19.13
CA PHE A 218 11.36 3.81 19.72
C PHE A 218 11.47 2.49 18.98
N SER A 219 12.68 2.02 18.82
CA SER A 219 12.92 0.62 18.47
C SER A 219 12.65 -0.27 19.68
N VAL A 220 12.10 -1.44 19.44
CA VAL A 220 11.81 -2.46 20.47
C VAL A 220 12.22 -3.84 19.98
N GLY A 221 12.18 -4.84 20.88
CA GLY A 221 12.53 -6.22 20.52
C GLY A 221 14.00 -6.54 20.77
N HIS A 222 14.35 -7.83 20.66
CA HIS A 222 15.74 -8.30 20.76
C HIS A 222 16.50 -7.99 19.46
N LYS A 223 15.77 -7.84 18.36
CA LYS A 223 16.19 -7.37 17.03
C LYS A 223 15.14 -6.42 16.48
N PRO A 224 15.48 -5.56 15.51
CA PRO A 224 14.49 -4.69 14.86
C PRO A 224 13.30 -5.48 14.31
N ALA A 225 12.10 -5.08 14.67
CA ALA A 225 10.86 -5.65 14.15
C ALA A 225 10.60 -5.07 12.75
N LEU A 226 10.88 -5.85 11.71
CA LEU A 226 10.80 -5.37 10.33
C LEU A 226 9.49 -5.77 9.66
N THR A 227 8.99 -4.88 8.81
CA THR A 227 7.97 -5.15 7.82
C THR A 227 8.52 -4.88 6.43
N THR A 228 8.09 -5.66 5.45
CA THR A 228 8.53 -5.51 4.05
C THR A 228 7.35 -5.19 3.16
N THR A 229 7.46 -4.06 2.44
CA THR A 229 6.48 -3.65 1.43
C THR A 229 6.90 -4.20 0.07
N ILE A 230 5.99 -4.84 -0.63
CA ILE A 230 6.18 -5.31 -2.00
C ILE A 230 5.18 -4.64 -2.96
N ALA A 231 5.57 -4.61 -4.22
CA ALA A 231 4.67 -4.43 -5.35
C ALA A 231 4.49 -5.80 -6.02
N ALA A 232 3.27 -6.33 -6.01
CA ALA A 232 2.95 -7.62 -6.62
C ALA A 232 2.04 -7.43 -7.84
N TYR A 233 2.25 -8.27 -8.86
CA TYR A 233 1.51 -8.24 -10.12
C TYR A 233 1.39 -9.65 -10.69
N ARG A 234 0.47 -9.82 -11.63
CA ARG A 234 0.28 -11.13 -12.30
C ARG A 234 1.46 -11.47 -13.20
N LYS A 235 1.80 -12.76 -13.22
CA LYS A 235 2.79 -13.34 -14.15
C LYS A 235 2.34 -13.22 -15.59
#